data_4b472e064879fa5462994cbd26c71b45
#
_entry.id   4b472e064879fa5462994cbd26c71b45
#
_cell.length_a   1.000
_cell.length_b   1.000
_cell.length_c   1.000
_cell.angle_alpha   90.00
_cell.angle_beta   90.00
_cell.angle_gamma   90.00
#
_symmetry.space_group_name_H-M   'P 1'
#
loop_
_entity.id
_entity.type
_entity.pdbx_description
1 polymer ?
#
loop_
_entity_poly.entity_id
_entity_poly.type
_entity_poly.pdbx_seq_one_letter_code
_entity_poly.pdbx_strand_id
1 'polypeptide(L)'
;MKNIICISTLASCLLCGFEIFAIGLNEPVPAFEAIDDEGNVWKSTDHIGKKMVVLYFYPADMTGGCTAQACGYRDRMESFERLNAEVIGVSGDTAKNHQVFKKAHQLNFTLLADTDGKIAELFGVPVSKGEKTVTKSIDGVDLDLTRSATAKRWTFIIDRNGKVVHRDDRVNAKADPDSVEMFLKAVE
;
A
#
# COMPACT_ATOMS: atom_id res chain seq x y z
N MET A 1 -35.02 -22.96 59.07
CA MET A 1 -35.35 -22.61 57.67
C MET A 1 -34.24 -21.70 57.18
N LYS A 2 -33.30 -22.23 56.40
CA LYS A 2 -32.13 -21.49 55.89
C LYS A 2 -32.37 -21.19 54.42
N ASN A 3 -32.53 -19.92 54.06
CA ASN A 3 -32.62 -19.47 52.69
C ASN A 3 -31.21 -19.39 52.07
N ILE A 4 -30.97 -20.18 51.05
CA ILE A 4 -29.76 -20.13 50.22
C ILE A 4 -30.08 -19.20 49.04
N ILE A 5 -29.41 -18.04 49.03
CA ILE A 5 -29.45 -17.10 47.91
C ILE A 5 -28.38 -17.55 46.91
N CYS A 6 -28.82 -18.00 45.76
CA CYS A 6 -27.94 -18.36 44.64
C CYS A 6 -27.66 -17.08 43.84
N ILE A 7 -26.44 -16.56 43.93
CA ILE A 7 -25.97 -15.41 43.13
C ILE A 7 -25.40 -15.98 41.83
N SER A 8 -26.14 -15.87 40.74
CA SER A 8 -25.68 -16.18 39.41
C SER A 8 -24.92 -14.98 38.87
N THR A 9 -23.57 -15.05 38.83
CA THR A 9 -22.70 -14.12 38.14
C THR A 9 -22.81 -14.36 36.65
N LEU A 10 -23.51 -13.47 35.91
CA LEU A 10 -23.43 -13.38 34.46
C LEU A 10 -22.04 -12.78 34.10
N ALA A 11 -21.16 -13.61 33.60
CA ALA A 11 -19.96 -13.16 32.94
C ALA A 11 -20.33 -12.59 31.56
N SER A 12 -20.50 -11.27 31.48
CA SER A 12 -20.64 -10.56 30.19
C SER A 12 -19.29 -10.57 29.48
N CYS A 13 -19.14 -11.48 28.50
CA CYS A 13 -18.01 -11.49 27.59
C CYS A 13 -18.21 -10.31 26.63
N LEU A 14 -17.56 -9.16 26.88
CA LEU A 14 -17.44 -8.08 25.90
C LEU A 14 -16.57 -8.61 24.75
N LEU A 15 -17.23 -9.05 23.68
CA LEU A 15 -16.61 -9.17 22.37
C LEU A 15 -16.33 -7.74 21.87
N CYS A 16 -15.14 -7.24 22.18
CA CYS A 16 -14.63 -6.01 21.58
C CYS A 16 -14.38 -6.31 20.09
N GLY A 17 -15.40 -6.10 19.27
CA GLY A 17 -15.24 -6.09 17.83
C GLY A 17 -14.28 -4.95 17.47
N PHE A 18 -13.07 -5.26 17.06
CA PHE A 18 -12.19 -4.30 16.42
C PHE A 18 -12.84 -3.94 15.08
N GLU A 19 -13.61 -2.87 15.05
CA GLU A 19 -13.97 -2.22 13.80
C GLU A 19 -12.67 -1.62 13.25
N ILE A 20 -12.16 -2.17 12.15
CA ILE A 20 -11.02 -1.62 11.43
C ILE A 20 -11.54 -0.36 10.74
N PHE A 21 -11.42 0.78 11.41
CA PHE A 21 -11.62 2.08 10.77
C PHE A 21 -10.45 2.34 9.82
N ALA A 22 -10.80 2.78 8.61
CA ALA A 22 -9.81 3.24 7.64
C ALA A 22 -8.96 4.37 8.24
N ILE A 23 -7.64 4.32 8.05
CA ILE A 23 -6.71 5.31 8.59
C ILE A 23 -7.05 6.70 8.03
N GLY A 24 -7.32 7.64 8.92
CA GLY A 24 -7.62 9.05 8.60
C GLY A 24 -6.37 9.93 8.52
N LEU A 25 -6.57 11.19 8.10
CA LEU A 25 -5.51 12.20 8.17
C LEU A 25 -5.12 12.47 9.63
N ASN A 26 -3.82 12.64 9.86
CA ASN A 26 -3.18 12.85 11.16
C ASN A 26 -3.24 11.63 12.11
N GLU A 27 -3.73 10.48 11.64
CA GLU A 27 -3.72 9.25 12.42
C GLU A 27 -2.43 8.45 12.19
N PRO A 28 -1.94 7.75 13.23
CA PRO A 28 -0.77 6.90 13.11
C PRO A 28 -1.09 5.66 12.26
N VAL A 29 -0.15 5.26 11.41
CA VAL A 29 -0.25 4.02 10.63
C VAL A 29 0.05 2.84 11.55
N PRO A 30 -0.86 1.88 11.70
CA PRO A 30 -0.59 0.63 12.43
C PRO A 30 0.53 -0.17 11.76
N ALA A 31 1.26 -0.95 12.54
CA ALA A 31 2.27 -1.85 12.01
C ALA A 31 1.64 -2.91 11.09
N PHE A 32 2.27 -3.14 9.95
CA PHE A 32 1.90 -4.20 9.02
C PHE A 32 3.15 -4.81 8.37
N GLU A 33 2.98 -5.99 7.82
CA GLU A 33 4.01 -6.69 7.04
C GLU A 33 3.46 -7.04 5.66
N ALA A 34 4.35 -7.14 4.68
CA ALA A 34 4.05 -7.55 3.31
C ALA A 34 5.20 -8.36 2.73
N ILE A 35 4.97 -9.02 1.61
CA ILE A 35 6.06 -9.57 0.81
C ILE A 35 6.46 -8.51 -0.24
N ASP A 36 7.74 -8.20 -0.31
CA ASP A 36 8.28 -7.29 -1.30
C ASP A 36 8.50 -7.97 -2.67
N ASP A 37 8.91 -7.18 -3.65
CA ASP A 37 9.20 -7.66 -5.00
C ASP A 37 10.40 -8.63 -5.09
N GLU A 38 11.25 -8.70 -4.07
CA GLU A 38 12.34 -9.67 -3.97
C GLU A 38 11.91 -10.97 -3.30
N GLY A 39 10.71 -11.01 -2.72
CA GLY A 39 10.17 -12.15 -1.98
C GLY A 39 10.51 -12.15 -0.48
N ASN A 40 11.07 -11.06 0.03
CA ASN A 40 11.39 -10.90 1.45
C ASN A 40 10.21 -10.35 2.23
N VAL A 41 10.21 -10.57 3.55
CA VAL A 41 9.25 -9.93 4.45
C VAL A 41 9.66 -8.47 4.66
N TRP A 42 8.85 -7.54 4.17
CA TRP A 42 8.96 -6.12 4.41
C TRP A 42 8.11 -5.73 5.63
N LYS A 43 8.68 -4.97 6.55
CA LYS A 43 8.01 -4.54 7.79
C LYS A 43 7.86 -3.03 7.81
N SER A 44 6.64 -2.54 7.98
CA SER A 44 6.36 -1.10 8.04
C SER A 44 7.13 -0.39 9.17
N THR A 45 7.39 -1.08 10.28
CA THR A 45 8.17 -0.57 11.43
C THR A 45 9.63 -0.25 11.11
N ASP A 46 10.17 -0.81 10.03
CA ASP A 46 11.54 -0.55 9.60
C ASP A 46 11.65 0.70 8.73
N HIS A 47 10.55 1.24 8.25
CA HIS A 47 10.45 2.36 7.31
C HIS A 47 9.63 3.53 7.84
N ILE A 48 8.40 3.29 8.27
CA ILE A 48 7.47 4.31 8.78
C ILE A 48 7.97 4.85 10.13
N GLY A 49 7.91 6.18 10.29
CA GLY A 49 8.41 6.85 11.49
C GLY A 49 9.90 7.20 11.46
N LYS A 50 10.61 6.93 10.36
CA LYS A 50 12.04 7.25 10.18
C LYS A 50 12.29 8.33 9.14
N LYS A 51 11.52 8.32 8.07
CA LYS A 51 11.56 9.27 6.96
C LYS A 51 10.15 9.51 6.43
N MET A 52 9.99 10.42 5.49
CA MET A 52 8.72 10.53 4.76
C MET A 52 8.51 9.27 3.94
N VAL A 53 7.29 8.72 3.93
CA VAL A 53 6.95 7.55 3.10
C VAL A 53 5.80 7.92 2.17
N VAL A 54 6.04 7.76 0.87
CA VAL A 54 5.02 7.82 -0.17
C VAL A 54 4.54 6.41 -0.42
N LEU A 55 3.32 6.11 0.03
CA LEU A 55 2.68 4.81 -0.16
C LEU A 55 1.58 4.96 -1.20
N TYR A 56 1.76 4.41 -2.41
CA TYR A 56 0.75 4.50 -3.45
C TYR A 56 0.17 3.14 -3.82
N PHE A 57 -1.16 3.06 -3.82
CA PHE A 57 -1.92 1.89 -4.26
C PHE A 57 -2.25 2.02 -5.73
N TYR A 58 -2.14 0.92 -6.47
CA TYR A 58 -2.46 0.89 -7.88
C TYR A 58 -3.14 -0.43 -8.30
N PRO A 59 -3.96 -0.43 -9.36
CA PRO A 59 -4.79 -1.59 -9.71
C PRO A 59 -4.03 -2.83 -10.16
N ALA A 60 -2.97 -2.68 -10.96
CA ALA A 60 -2.29 -3.85 -11.54
C ALA A 60 -0.97 -3.47 -12.22
N ASP A 61 0.01 -4.37 -12.13
CA ASP A 61 1.25 -4.32 -12.89
C ASP A 61 1.02 -4.28 -14.40
N MET A 62 1.96 -3.70 -15.14
CA MET A 62 2.02 -3.70 -16.61
C MET A 62 0.79 -3.09 -17.31
N THR A 63 -0.05 -2.31 -16.60
CA THR A 63 -1.16 -1.55 -17.21
C THR A 63 -0.76 -0.11 -17.47
N GLY A 64 -1.30 0.51 -18.55
CA GLY A 64 -0.81 1.79 -19.05
C GLY A 64 -0.76 2.92 -18.01
N GLY A 65 -1.82 3.11 -17.22
CA GLY A 65 -1.83 4.13 -16.16
C GLY A 65 -0.89 3.79 -15.00
N CYS A 66 -0.81 2.52 -14.59
CA CYS A 66 0.09 2.10 -13.51
C CYS A 66 1.55 2.21 -13.93
N THR A 67 1.87 1.85 -15.17
CA THR A 67 3.21 2.03 -15.74
C THR A 67 3.59 3.51 -15.80
N ALA A 68 2.69 4.38 -16.25
CA ALA A 68 2.95 5.82 -16.31
C ALA A 68 3.25 6.41 -14.91
N GLN A 69 2.49 6.01 -13.89
CA GLN A 69 2.71 6.43 -12.50
C GLN A 69 4.05 5.91 -11.96
N ALA A 70 4.31 4.62 -12.11
CA ALA A 70 5.55 4.00 -11.63
C ALA A 70 6.81 4.57 -12.30
N CYS A 71 6.79 4.76 -13.62
CA CYS A 71 7.89 5.41 -14.34
C CYS A 71 8.08 6.87 -13.89
N GLY A 72 6.99 7.60 -13.64
CA GLY A 72 7.05 8.96 -13.11
C GLY A 72 7.74 9.04 -11.74
N TYR A 73 7.48 8.08 -10.84
CA TYR A 73 8.19 7.97 -9.57
C TYR A 73 9.65 7.59 -9.77
N ARG A 74 9.93 6.57 -10.60
CA ARG A 74 11.31 6.16 -10.95
C ARG A 74 12.16 7.33 -11.42
N ASP A 75 11.63 8.12 -12.34
CA ASP A 75 12.36 9.23 -12.97
C ASP A 75 12.66 10.38 -11.99
N ARG A 76 11.98 10.43 -10.84
CA ARG A 76 12.14 11.44 -9.78
C ARG A 76 12.82 10.91 -8.51
N MET A 77 13.28 9.67 -8.51
CA MET A 77 13.78 9.02 -7.29
C MET A 77 14.91 9.82 -6.64
N GLU A 78 15.84 10.38 -7.42
CA GLU A 78 16.91 11.26 -6.90
C GLU A 78 16.34 12.49 -6.14
N SER A 79 15.22 13.04 -6.60
CA SER A 79 14.55 14.15 -5.90
C SER A 79 13.91 13.69 -4.60
N PHE A 80 13.23 12.53 -4.60
CA PHE A 80 12.66 11.97 -3.39
C PHE A 80 13.72 11.63 -2.34
N GLU A 81 14.86 11.08 -2.75
CA GLU A 81 16.00 10.81 -1.87
C GLU A 81 16.54 12.09 -1.22
N ARG A 82 16.68 13.17 -1.99
CA ARG A 82 17.09 14.49 -1.44
C ARG A 82 16.10 15.04 -0.43
N LEU A 83 14.81 14.77 -0.61
CA LEU A 83 13.72 15.15 0.32
C LEU A 83 13.59 14.17 1.50
N ASN A 84 14.51 13.20 1.64
CA ASN A 84 14.46 12.14 2.62
C ASN A 84 13.11 11.41 2.63
N ALA A 85 12.62 11.09 1.43
CA ALA A 85 11.37 10.39 1.20
C ALA A 85 11.62 9.03 0.52
N GLU A 86 10.86 8.02 0.94
CA GLU A 86 10.84 6.69 0.35
C GLU A 86 9.54 6.49 -0.42
N VAL A 87 9.62 5.92 -1.62
CA VAL A 87 8.47 5.57 -2.45
C VAL A 87 8.23 4.07 -2.39
N ILE A 88 6.99 3.68 -2.15
CA ILE A 88 6.54 2.29 -2.03
C ILE A 88 5.25 2.12 -2.81
N GLY A 89 5.23 1.19 -3.77
CA GLY A 89 4.02 0.83 -4.50
C GLY A 89 3.36 -0.41 -3.89
N VAL A 90 2.03 -0.44 -3.89
CA VAL A 90 1.24 -1.57 -3.36
C VAL A 90 0.17 -1.98 -4.37
N SER A 91 0.12 -3.25 -4.73
CA SER A 91 -0.98 -3.81 -5.51
C SER A 91 -1.28 -5.26 -5.14
N GLY A 92 -2.39 -5.78 -5.64
CA GLY A 92 -2.77 -7.18 -5.44
C GLY A 92 -2.00 -8.18 -6.32
N ASP A 93 -0.99 -7.72 -7.04
CA ASP A 93 -0.10 -8.57 -7.81
C ASP A 93 0.86 -9.36 -6.90
N THR A 94 1.38 -10.47 -7.40
CA THR A 94 2.34 -11.29 -6.67
C THR A 94 3.75 -10.67 -6.74
N ALA A 95 4.63 -11.02 -5.81
CA ALA A 95 6.05 -10.63 -5.86
C ALA A 95 6.70 -10.98 -7.22
N LYS A 96 6.34 -12.13 -7.81
CA LYS A 96 6.82 -12.50 -9.14
C LYS A 96 6.36 -11.55 -10.24
N ASN A 97 5.10 -11.08 -10.20
CA ASN A 97 4.62 -10.07 -11.15
C ASN A 97 5.37 -8.75 -10.95
N HIS A 98 5.60 -8.34 -9.70
CA HIS A 98 6.38 -7.15 -9.37
C HIS A 98 7.81 -7.21 -9.91
N GLN A 99 8.48 -8.37 -9.82
CA GLN A 99 9.81 -8.57 -10.44
C GLN A 99 9.77 -8.33 -11.94
N VAL A 100 8.77 -8.88 -12.62
CA VAL A 100 8.56 -8.66 -14.04
C VAL A 100 8.36 -7.19 -14.36
N PHE A 101 7.48 -6.53 -13.59
CA PHE A 101 7.18 -5.11 -13.77
C PHE A 101 8.41 -4.22 -13.52
N LYS A 102 9.15 -4.46 -12.43
CA LYS A 102 10.40 -3.75 -12.13
C LYS A 102 11.44 -3.92 -13.23
N LYS A 103 11.66 -5.15 -13.69
CA LYS A 103 12.62 -5.44 -14.76
C LYS A 103 12.24 -4.75 -16.06
N ALA A 104 10.98 -4.88 -16.49
CA ALA A 104 10.50 -4.33 -17.76
C ALA A 104 10.60 -2.79 -17.82
N HIS A 105 10.42 -2.12 -16.69
CA HIS A 105 10.40 -0.65 -16.60
C HIS A 105 11.53 -0.06 -15.77
N GLN A 106 12.52 -0.86 -15.35
CA GLN A 106 13.68 -0.42 -14.56
C GLN A 106 13.28 0.37 -13.31
N LEU A 107 12.22 -0.10 -12.60
CA LEU A 107 11.76 0.57 -11.39
C LEU A 107 12.79 0.37 -10.28
N ASN A 108 13.13 1.48 -9.59
CA ASN A 108 14.22 1.57 -8.62
C ASN A 108 13.72 1.78 -7.18
N PHE A 109 12.51 1.34 -6.87
CA PHE A 109 11.89 1.41 -5.55
C PHE A 109 11.11 0.11 -5.25
N THR A 110 10.69 -0.05 -3.99
CA THR A 110 10.02 -1.26 -3.51
C THR A 110 8.56 -1.35 -3.97
N LEU A 111 8.16 -2.55 -4.40
CA LEU A 111 6.77 -2.92 -4.62
C LEU A 111 6.34 -3.98 -3.60
N LEU A 112 5.15 -3.83 -3.03
CA LEU A 112 4.59 -4.73 -2.02
C LEU A 112 3.39 -5.50 -2.58
N ALA A 113 3.41 -6.81 -2.39
CA ALA A 113 2.36 -7.73 -2.80
C ALA A 113 1.24 -7.79 -1.73
N ASP A 114 0.12 -7.14 -2.00
CA ASP A 114 -1.11 -7.16 -1.18
C ASP A 114 -2.14 -8.11 -1.81
N THR A 115 -1.75 -9.38 -1.98
CA THR A 115 -2.54 -10.37 -2.72
C THR A 115 -3.90 -10.67 -2.10
N ASP A 116 -4.08 -10.48 -0.80
CA ASP A 116 -5.36 -10.64 -0.09
C ASP A 116 -6.10 -9.31 0.14
N GLY A 117 -5.50 -8.18 -0.23
CA GLY A 117 -6.09 -6.85 -0.12
C GLY A 117 -6.12 -6.26 1.29
N LYS A 118 -5.41 -6.86 2.25
CA LYS A 118 -5.46 -6.42 3.66
C LYS A 118 -4.78 -5.08 3.90
N ILE A 119 -3.70 -4.78 3.19
CA ILE A 119 -3.03 -3.49 3.31
C ILE A 119 -3.94 -2.40 2.74
N ALA A 120 -4.56 -2.64 1.57
CA ALA A 120 -5.55 -1.73 1.02
C ALA A 120 -6.72 -1.50 1.98
N GLU A 121 -7.27 -2.55 2.59
CA GLU A 121 -8.34 -2.46 3.58
C GLU A 121 -7.91 -1.66 4.82
N LEU A 122 -6.68 -1.86 5.33
CA LEU A 122 -6.11 -1.11 6.45
C LEU A 122 -6.09 0.40 6.18
N PHE A 123 -5.72 0.79 4.97
CA PHE A 123 -5.70 2.20 4.53
C PHE A 123 -7.07 2.72 4.04
N GLY A 124 -8.13 1.89 4.07
CA GLY A 124 -9.45 2.24 3.58
C GLY A 124 -9.55 2.38 2.06
N VAL A 125 -8.56 1.86 1.35
CA VAL A 125 -8.56 1.85 -0.11
C VAL A 125 -9.56 0.82 -0.61
N PRO A 126 -10.54 1.21 -1.46
CA PRO A 126 -11.47 0.25 -2.01
C PRO A 126 -10.74 -0.84 -2.80
N VAL A 127 -11.00 -2.09 -2.45
CA VAL A 127 -10.39 -3.26 -3.08
C VAL A 127 -11.47 -4.25 -3.51
N SER A 128 -11.32 -4.82 -4.71
CA SER A 128 -12.13 -5.95 -5.16
C SER A 128 -11.29 -7.23 -5.14
N LYS A 129 -11.80 -8.25 -4.46
CA LYS A 129 -11.18 -9.58 -4.41
C LYS A 129 -11.65 -10.43 -5.58
N GLY A 130 -10.79 -11.29 -6.06
CA GLY A 130 -11.04 -12.20 -7.17
C GLY A 130 -9.89 -12.21 -8.16
N GLU A 131 -9.64 -13.40 -8.67
CA GLU A 131 -8.54 -13.64 -9.58
C GLU A 131 -8.77 -12.96 -10.93
N LYS A 132 -7.72 -12.28 -11.41
CA LYS A 132 -7.69 -11.66 -12.75
C LYS A 132 -6.32 -11.89 -13.36
N THR A 133 -6.32 -12.41 -14.58
CA THR A 133 -5.12 -12.62 -15.37
C THR A 133 -5.09 -11.69 -16.58
N VAL A 134 -3.93 -11.13 -16.84
CA VAL A 134 -3.65 -10.38 -18.07
C VAL A 134 -2.38 -10.96 -18.71
N THR A 135 -2.44 -11.23 -20.00
CA THR A 135 -1.26 -11.65 -20.77
C THR A 135 -0.52 -10.42 -21.29
N LYS A 136 0.79 -10.37 -21.08
CA LYS A 136 1.67 -9.32 -21.58
C LYS A 136 2.84 -9.91 -22.33
N SER A 137 3.12 -9.37 -23.52
CA SER A 137 4.31 -9.73 -24.29
C SER A 137 5.48 -8.86 -23.80
N ILE A 138 6.54 -9.52 -23.30
CA ILE A 138 7.75 -8.87 -22.79
C ILE A 138 8.95 -9.56 -23.47
N ASP A 139 9.74 -8.78 -24.19
CA ASP A 139 10.88 -9.30 -24.97
C ASP A 139 10.49 -10.47 -25.93
N GLY A 140 9.26 -10.40 -26.47
CA GLY A 140 8.73 -11.44 -27.37
C GLY A 140 8.22 -12.70 -26.67
N VAL A 141 8.16 -12.73 -25.34
CA VAL A 141 7.59 -13.82 -24.55
C VAL A 141 6.28 -13.37 -23.92
N ASP A 142 5.22 -14.15 -24.14
CA ASP A 142 3.94 -13.90 -23.51
C ASP A 142 3.94 -14.43 -22.07
N LEU A 143 3.66 -13.55 -21.12
CA LEU A 143 3.60 -13.85 -19.69
C LEU A 143 2.19 -13.57 -19.15
N ASP A 144 1.66 -14.56 -18.45
CA ASP A 144 0.40 -14.42 -17.71
C ASP A 144 0.67 -13.85 -16.32
N LEU A 145 0.16 -12.64 -16.08
CA LEU A 145 0.24 -11.94 -14.79
C LEU A 145 -1.10 -12.08 -14.09
N THR A 146 -1.14 -12.93 -13.08
CA THR A 146 -2.34 -13.18 -12.27
C THR A 146 -2.25 -12.44 -10.95
N ARG A 147 -3.34 -11.75 -10.57
CA ARG A 147 -3.51 -11.11 -9.26
C ARG A 147 -4.80 -11.56 -8.60
N SER A 148 -4.85 -11.57 -7.27
CA SER A 148 -6.01 -12.02 -6.50
C SER A 148 -6.84 -10.87 -5.91
N ALA A 149 -6.26 -9.66 -5.88
CA ALA A 149 -6.94 -8.44 -5.45
C ALA A 149 -6.70 -7.30 -6.45
N THR A 150 -7.61 -6.33 -6.49
CA THR A 150 -7.47 -5.13 -7.33
C THR A 150 -7.86 -3.91 -6.50
N ALA A 151 -6.88 -3.15 -6.04
CA ALA A 151 -7.08 -1.90 -5.30
C ALA A 151 -7.43 -0.73 -6.22
N LYS A 152 -8.13 0.26 -5.70
CA LYS A 152 -8.25 1.56 -6.35
C LYS A 152 -6.92 2.32 -6.25
N ARG A 153 -6.72 3.30 -7.15
CA ARG A 153 -5.53 4.14 -7.16
C ARG A 153 -5.69 5.24 -6.13
N TRP A 154 -4.94 5.13 -5.04
CA TRP A 154 -4.85 6.12 -3.98
C TRP A 154 -3.39 6.35 -3.63
N THR A 155 -3.05 7.58 -3.20
CA THR A 155 -1.70 7.91 -2.75
C THR A 155 -1.76 8.52 -1.35
N PHE A 156 -0.89 8.05 -0.48
CA PHE A 156 -0.70 8.53 0.89
C PHE A 156 0.71 9.06 1.06
N ILE A 157 0.87 10.10 1.88
CA ILE A 157 2.16 10.52 2.40
C ILE A 157 2.10 10.39 3.92
N ILE A 158 3.08 9.68 4.47
CA ILE A 158 3.23 9.39 5.88
C ILE A 158 4.45 10.15 6.38
N ASP A 159 4.32 10.89 7.47
CA ASP A 159 5.38 11.72 8.02
C ASP A 159 6.41 10.91 8.84
N ARG A 160 7.45 11.63 9.31
CA ARG A 160 8.53 11.07 10.16
C ARG A 160 8.07 10.66 11.55
N ASN A 161 6.80 10.93 11.92
CA ASN A 161 6.17 10.46 13.16
C ASN A 161 5.24 9.26 12.91
N GLY A 162 5.20 8.76 11.67
CA GLY A 162 4.35 7.63 11.27
C GLY A 162 2.88 8.00 11.08
N LYS A 163 2.55 9.28 10.88
CA LYS A 163 1.18 9.76 10.67
C LYS A 163 0.90 10.06 9.21
N VAL A 164 -0.32 9.77 8.75
CA VAL A 164 -0.79 10.15 7.42
C VAL A 164 -0.97 11.66 7.37
N VAL A 165 -0.18 12.36 6.57
CA VAL A 165 -0.25 13.83 6.39
C VAL A 165 -0.88 14.25 5.07
N HIS A 166 -1.01 13.32 4.12
CA HIS A 166 -1.67 13.55 2.83
C HIS A 166 -2.36 12.28 2.35
N ARG A 167 -3.52 12.44 1.73
CA ARG A 167 -4.26 11.39 1.03
C ARG A 167 -4.90 11.96 -0.22
N ASP A 168 -4.61 11.35 -1.37
CA ASP A 168 -5.33 11.56 -2.61
C ASP A 168 -6.09 10.28 -3.00
N ASP A 169 -7.42 10.37 -3.09
CA ASP A 169 -8.31 9.27 -3.48
C ASP A 169 -8.84 9.41 -4.91
N ARG A 170 -8.37 10.43 -5.66
CA ARG A 170 -8.72 10.72 -7.05
C ARG A 170 -7.49 10.90 -7.94
N VAL A 171 -6.49 10.09 -7.70
CA VAL A 171 -5.17 10.17 -8.29
C VAL A 171 -5.18 10.17 -9.82
N ASN A 172 -4.59 11.19 -10.42
CA ASN A 172 -4.20 11.17 -11.83
C ASN A 172 -2.83 10.50 -11.95
N ALA A 173 -2.79 9.31 -12.53
CA ALA A 173 -1.58 8.48 -12.59
C ALA A 173 -0.33 9.18 -13.18
N LYS A 174 -0.52 10.08 -14.16
CA LYS A 174 0.60 10.79 -14.80
C LYS A 174 1.08 11.98 -13.98
N ALA A 175 0.16 12.66 -13.28
CA ALA A 175 0.46 13.87 -12.52
C ALA A 175 0.86 13.58 -11.07
N ASP A 176 0.54 12.40 -10.56
CA ASP A 176 0.73 12.03 -9.16
C ASP A 176 2.18 12.20 -8.67
N PRO A 177 3.22 11.70 -9.40
CA PRO A 177 4.60 11.88 -8.95
C PRO A 177 5.03 13.36 -8.82
N ASP A 178 4.54 14.24 -9.71
CA ASP A 178 4.78 15.68 -9.64
C ASP A 178 4.07 16.30 -8.44
N SER A 179 2.79 15.94 -8.22
CA SER A 179 1.98 16.45 -7.12
C SER A 179 2.57 16.06 -5.76
N VAL A 180 3.03 14.81 -5.63
CA VAL A 180 3.68 14.30 -4.42
C VAL A 180 5.01 15.01 -4.17
N GLU A 181 5.84 15.19 -5.20
CA GLU A 181 7.12 15.91 -5.10
C GLU A 181 6.88 17.37 -4.65
N MET A 182 5.89 18.04 -5.21
CA MET A 182 5.52 19.41 -4.80
C MET A 182 5.06 19.47 -3.34
N PHE A 183 4.24 18.50 -2.90
CA PHE A 183 3.82 18.41 -1.50
C PHE A 183 5.01 18.24 -0.56
N LEU A 184 5.92 17.32 -0.85
CA LEU A 184 7.11 17.06 -0.03
C LEU A 184 8.00 18.29 0.08
N LYS A 185 8.22 19.03 -1.02
CA LYS A 185 8.97 20.30 -1.02
C LYS A 185 8.30 21.40 -0.18
N ALA A 186 6.99 21.36 -0.03
CA ALA A 186 6.24 22.37 0.74
C ALA A 186 6.25 22.10 2.26
N VAL A 187 6.57 20.87 2.69
CA VAL A 187 6.56 20.45 4.11
C VAL A 187 7.96 20.15 4.65
N GLU A 188 9.01 20.32 3.84
CA GLU A 188 10.41 20.23 4.24
C GLU A 188 10.80 21.43 5.12
#